data_d41fe9be9a23db9475ecbf02cfa557ba
#
_entry.id   d41fe9be9a23db9475ecbf02cfa557ba
#
_cell.length_a   1.000
_cell.length_b   1.000
_cell.length_c   1.000
_cell.angle_alpha   90.00
_cell.angle_beta   90.00
_cell.angle_gamma   90.00
#
_symmetry.space_group_name_H-M   'P 1'
#
loop_
_entity.id
_entity.type
_entity.pdbx_description
1 polymer ?
#
loop_
_entity_poly.entity_id
_entity_poly.type
_entity_poly.pdbx_seq_one_letter_code
_entity_poly.pdbx_strand_id
1 'polypeptide(L)'
;MYKLADLAIGMSLTEVNKPVIQQNINLYAEASGDFNPIHLDPEFGKKMQLGGTIAHGMMILAYVSEWMVVNFGTDWLTGGKLDIRFKAPAHPGDIINVSGKIVNIEKESSQSLVSCDLMCQNQQGQVITTGETKVRLKAL
;
A
#
# COMPACT_ATOMS: atom_id res chain seq x y z
N MET A 1 7.13 2.00 -15.42
CA MET A 1 7.60 0.70 -14.88
C MET A 1 9.09 0.63 -15.02
N TYR A 2 9.79 0.43 -13.92
CA TYR A 2 11.25 0.43 -13.88
C TYR A 2 11.81 -0.96 -14.23
N LYS A 3 12.97 -0.95 -14.91
CA LYS A 3 13.80 -2.15 -15.12
C LYS A 3 14.97 -2.12 -14.13
N LEU A 4 15.59 -3.26 -13.88
CA LEU A 4 16.70 -3.36 -12.94
C LEU A 4 17.82 -2.34 -13.21
N ALA A 5 18.12 -2.09 -14.49
CA ALA A 5 19.16 -1.14 -14.89
C ALA A 5 18.85 0.32 -14.53
N ASP A 6 17.60 0.65 -14.29
CA ASP A 6 17.15 2.02 -13.95
C ASP A 6 17.24 2.30 -12.44
N LEU A 7 17.53 1.28 -11.64
CA LEU A 7 17.38 1.34 -10.19
C LEU A 7 18.69 1.65 -9.47
N ALA A 8 18.59 2.46 -8.42
CA ALA A 8 19.69 2.75 -7.50
C ALA A 8 19.17 2.77 -6.05
N ILE A 9 20.01 2.38 -5.11
CA ILE A 9 19.72 2.51 -3.68
C ILE A 9 19.50 3.99 -3.35
N GLY A 10 18.45 4.30 -2.60
CA GLY A 10 18.02 5.65 -2.26
C GLY A 10 17.10 6.31 -3.30
N MET A 11 16.88 5.68 -4.45
CA MET A 11 15.97 6.19 -5.47
C MET A 11 14.53 6.15 -4.97
N SER A 12 13.81 7.27 -5.09
CA SER A 12 12.37 7.33 -4.82
C SER A 12 11.59 6.70 -5.97
N LEU A 13 10.57 5.94 -5.63
CA LEU A 13 9.66 5.32 -6.59
C LEU A 13 8.52 6.27 -6.96
N THR A 14 7.89 6.03 -8.10
CA THR A 14 6.70 6.77 -8.53
C THR A 14 5.59 6.60 -7.49
N GLU A 15 5.04 7.71 -7.00
CA GLU A 15 4.00 7.74 -5.99
C GLU A 15 2.62 7.44 -6.57
N VAL A 16 1.72 6.97 -5.71
CA VAL A 16 0.30 6.76 -6.02
C VAL A 16 -0.55 7.49 -4.99
N ASN A 17 -1.58 8.20 -5.44
CA ASN A 17 -2.54 8.88 -4.58
C ASN A 17 -3.92 8.26 -4.76
N LYS A 18 -4.54 7.85 -3.65
CA LYS A 18 -5.82 7.13 -3.63
C LYS A 18 -6.82 7.84 -2.73
N PRO A 19 -7.92 8.37 -3.27
CA PRO A 19 -9.00 8.89 -2.44
C PRO A 19 -9.71 7.74 -1.72
N VAL A 20 -9.95 7.91 -0.43
CA VAL A 20 -10.77 6.99 0.37
C VAL A 20 -12.22 7.45 0.28
N ILE A 21 -13.07 6.62 -0.32
CA ILE A 21 -14.47 6.89 -0.57
C ILE A 21 -15.31 5.79 0.08
N GLN A 22 -16.35 6.16 0.84
CA GLN A 22 -17.22 5.18 1.51
C GLN A 22 -17.80 4.14 0.55
N GLN A 23 -18.18 4.54 -0.66
CA GLN A 23 -18.70 3.61 -1.66
C GLN A 23 -17.67 2.53 -2.02
N ASN A 24 -16.39 2.87 -2.11
CA ASN A 24 -15.33 1.91 -2.38
C ASN A 24 -15.09 0.97 -1.20
N ILE A 25 -15.23 1.49 0.04
CA ILE A 25 -15.19 0.65 1.25
C ILE A 25 -16.34 -0.37 1.22
N ASN A 26 -17.54 0.05 0.87
CA ASN A 26 -18.69 -0.82 0.74
C ASN A 26 -18.46 -1.92 -0.30
N LEU A 27 -17.94 -1.56 -1.47
CA LEU A 27 -17.57 -2.52 -2.52
C LEU A 27 -16.48 -3.49 -2.07
N TYR A 28 -15.50 -2.99 -1.31
CA TYR A 28 -14.47 -3.85 -0.76
C TYR A 28 -15.04 -4.85 0.27
N ALA A 29 -15.99 -4.41 1.11
CA ALA A 29 -16.68 -5.29 2.04
C ALA A 29 -17.42 -6.44 1.30
N GLU A 30 -18.11 -6.13 0.22
CA GLU A 30 -18.78 -7.12 -0.62
C GLU A 30 -17.78 -8.09 -1.27
N ALA A 31 -16.68 -7.59 -1.81
CA ALA A 31 -15.66 -8.40 -2.47
C ALA A 31 -14.88 -9.30 -1.51
N SER A 32 -14.58 -8.81 -0.30
CA SER A 32 -13.77 -9.52 0.70
C SER A 32 -14.60 -10.38 1.67
N GLY A 33 -15.89 -10.07 1.83
CA GLY A 33 -16.74 -10.66 2.87
C GLY A 33 -16.52 -10.06 4.26
N ASP A 34 -15.75 -8.98 4.37
CA ASP A 34 -15.52 -8.29 5.66
C ASP A 34 -16.54 -7.18 5.86
N PHE A 35 -17.64 -7.52 6.51
CA PHE A 35 -18.74 -6.63 6.84
C PHE A 35 -18.68 -6.11 8.30
N ASN A 36 -17.48 -6.04 8.89
CA ASN A 36 -17.34 -5.48 10.23
C ASN A 36 -17.95 -4.06 10.26
N PRO A 37 -18.84 -3.78 11.20
CA PRO A 37 -19.56 -2.50 11.25
C PRO A 37 -18.67 -1.27 11.43
N ILE A 38 -17.43 -1.41 11.86
CA ILE A 38 -16.46 -0.29 11.89
C ILE A 38 -16.20 0.31 10.50
N HIS A 39 -16.44 -0.46 9.44
CA HIS A 39 -16.25 -0.01 8.06
C HIS A 39 -17.53 0.55 7.44
N LEU A 40 -18.71 0.16 7.94
CA LEU A 40 -19.99 0.37 7.27
C LEU A 40 -20.98 1.24 8.06
N ASP A 41 -20.87 1.29 9.37
CA ASP A 41 -21.80 2.03 10.26
C ASP A 41 -21.05 3.20 10.95
N PRO A 42 -21.34 4.46 10.55
CA PRO A 42 -20.69 5.62 11.15
C PRO A 42 -20.93 5.76 12.65
N GLU A 43 -22.13 5.43 13.11
CA GLU A 43 -22.47 5.54 14.55
C GLU A 43 -21.74 4.47 15.36
N PHE A 44 -21.59 3.27 14.80
CA PHE A 44 -20.77 2.24 15.43
C PHE A 44 -19.28 2.66 15.49
N GLY A 45 -18.75 3.22 14.41
CA GLY A 45 -17.39 3.74 14.37
C GLY A 45 -17.15 4.84 15.41
N LYS A 46 -18.11 5.75 15.60
CA LYS A 46 -18.04 6.77 16.64
C LYS A 46 -18.05 6.17 18.05
N LYS A 47 -18.92 5.18 18.32
CA LYS A 47 -18.94 4.45 19.62
C LYS A 47 -17.61 3.75 19.90
N MET A 48 -16.93 3.27 18.87
CA MET A 48 -15.60 2.65 18.98
C MET A 48 -14.45 3.67 19.02
N GLN A 49 -14.76 4.97 19.13
CA GLN A 49 -13.78 6.07 19.17
C GLN A 49 -12.91 6.19 17.90
N LEU A 50 -13.45 5.76 16.76
CA LEU A 50 -12.76 5.83 15.46
C LEU A 50 -13.09 7.11 14.68
N GLY A 51 -14.01 7.94 15.18
CA GLY A 51 -14.42 9.20 14.51
C GLY A 51 -15.36 9.02 13.31
N GLY A 52 -15.93 7.83 13.14
CA GLY A 52 -16.78 7.44 12.02
C GLY A 52 -16.33 6.10 11.44
N THR A 53 -16.70 5.82 10.20
CA THR A 53 -16.22 4.61 9.50
C THR A 53 -14.75 4.75 9.12
N ILE A 54 -14.08 3.62 9.03
CA ILE A 54 -12.69 3.52 8.59
C ILE A 54 -12.56 2.54 7.41
N ALA A 55 -11.57 2.76 6.55
CA ALA A 55 -11.23 1.81 5.50
C ALA A 55 -10.68 0.51 6.09
N HIS A 56 -10.92 -0.61 5.41
CA HIS A 56 -10.28 -1.88 5.73
C HIS A 56 -8.76 -1.74 5.63
N GLY A 57 -8.02 -2.27 6.58
CA GLY A 57 -6.56 -2.32 6.49
C GLY A 57 -6.09 -3.02 5.21
N MET A 58 -6.77 -4.11 4.84
CA MET A 58 -6.47 -4.85 3.61
C MET A 58 -6.78 -4.05 2.34
N MET A 59 -7.71 -3.09 2.36
CA MET A 59 -7.93 -2.15 1.25
C MET A 59 -6.72 -1.20 1.09
N ILE A 60 -6.14 -0.73 2.19
CA ILE A 60 -4.90 0.06 2.15
C ILE A 60 -3.73 -0.78 1.65
N LEU A 61 -3.65 -2.05 2.03
CA LEU A 61 -2.66 -3.00 1.49
C LEU A 61 -2.82 -3.15 -0.04
N ALA A 62 -4.05 -3.15 -0.56
CA ALA A 62 -4.29 -3.18 -1.99
C ALA A 62 -3.73 -1.94 -2.72
N TYR A 63 -3.77 -0.76 -2.08
CA TYR A 63 -3.12 0.44 -2.62
C TYR A 63 -1.59 0.29 -2.70
N VAL A 64 -0.99 -0.35 -1.71
CA VAL A 64 0.44 -0.67 -1.73
C VAL A 64 0.77 -1.65 -2.86
N SER A 65 -0.08 -2.67 -3.06
CA SER A 65 0.10 -3.61 -4.17
C SER A 65 -0.03 -2.93 -5.54
N GLU A 66 -0.99 -2.01 -5.70
CA GLU A 66 -1.13 -1.18 -6.91
C GLU A 66 0.13 -0.33 -7.13
N TRP A 67 0.65 0.31 -6.07
CA TRP A 67 1.89 1.07 -6.13
C TRP A 67 3.07 0.22 -6.63
N MET A 68 3.18 -1.01 -6.15
CA MET A 68 4.21 -1.94 -6.61
C MET A 68 4.00 -2.36 -8.07
N VAL A 69 2.76 -2.55 -8.52
CA VAL A 69 2.46 -2.85 -9.93
C VAL A 69 2.81 -1.67 -10.83
N VAL A 70 2.51 -0.44 -10.41
CA VAL A 70 2.89 0.79 -11.16
C VAL A 70 4.39 0.85 -11.36
N ASN A 71 5.17 0.50 -10.34
CA ASN A 71 6.63 0.60 -10.38
C ASN A 71 7.30 -0.62 -11.02
N PHE A 72 6.81 -1.84 -10.81
CA PHE A 72 7.50 -3.09 -11.17
C PHE A 72 6.66 -4.03 -12.04
N GLY A 73 5.40 -3.71 -12.30
CA GLY A 73 4.54 -4.49 -13.19
C GLY A 73 4.29 -5.91 -12.69
N THR A 74 4.33 -6.85 -13.63
CA THR A 74 4.05 -8.27 -13.38
C THR A 74 5.09 -8.97 -12.50
N ASP A 75 6.30 -8.43 -12.38
CA ASP A 75 7.32 -9.00 -11.49
C ASP A 75 6.86 -8.94 -10.03
N TRP A 76 6.12 -7.91 -9.64
CA TRP A 76 5.46 -7.85 -8.34
C TRP A 76 4.45 -8.99 -8.14
N LEU A 77 3.61 -9.26 -9.14
CA LEU A 77 2.54 -10.26 -9.04
C LEU A 77 3.07 -11.71 -8.96
N THR A 78 4.27 -11.97 -9.49
CA THR A 78 4.83 -13.33 -9.56
C THR A 78 5.66 -13.73 -8.35
N GLY A 79 6.12 -12.79 -7.54
CA GLY A 79 7.02 -13.13 -6.44
C GLY A 79 7.24 -12.03 -5.43
N GLY A 80 6.37 -11.01 -5.43
CA GLY A 80 6.41 -9.93 -4.45
C GLY A 80 6.20 -10.42 -3.02
N LYS A 81 6.89 -9.77 -2.08
CA LYS A 81 6.70 -9.97 -0.64
C LYS A 81 6.42 -8.63 0.00
N LEU A 82 5.56 -8.64 1.00
CA LEU A 82 5.09 -7.46 1.70
C LEU A 82 5.05 -7.73 3.20
N ASP A 83 5.66 -6.82 3.96
CA ASP A 83 5.58 -6.79 5.42
C ASP A 83 5.19 -5.38 5.82
N ILE A 84 3.99 -5.22 6.40
CA ILE A 84 3.43 -3.91 6.74
C ILE A 84 2.95 -3.85 8.19
N ARG A 85 2.84 -2.62 8.66
CA ARG A 85 2.23 -2.29 9.96
C ARG A 85 1.20 -1.20 9.77
N PHE A 86 -0.02 -1.47 10.22
CA PHE A 86 -1.08 -0.47 10.31
C PHE A 86 -0.84 0.42 11.53
N LYS A 87 -0.69 1.72 11.32
CA LYS A 87 -0.35 2.70 12.35
C LYS A 87 -1.56 3.52 12.80
N ALA A 88 -2.43 3.87 11.86
CA ALA A 88 -3.61 4.69 12.09
C ALA A 88 -4.70 4.33 11.07
N PRO A 89 -5.99 4.58 11.40
CA PRO A 89 -7.08 4.35 10.46
C PRO A 89 -7.07 5.40 9.33
N ALA A 90 -7.51 4.98 8.15
CA ALA A 90 -7.87 5.88 7.06
C ALA A 90 -9.40 6.05 7.03
N HIS A 91 -9.85 7.30 6.85
CA HIS A 91 -11.26 7.66 6.85
C HIS A 91 -11.76 8.03 5.47
N PRO A 92 -13.05 7.86 5.18
CA PRO A 92 -13.65 8.49 4.00
C PRO A 92 -13.34 9.99 3.95
N GLY A 93 -12.91 10.50 2.80
CA GLY A 93 -12.44 11.86 2.62
C GLY A 93 -10.92 12.02 2.69
N ASP A 94 -10.20 11.04 3.19
CA ASP A 94 -8.74 11.03 3.12
C ASP A 94 -8.26 10.80 1.70
N ILE A 95 -7.07 11.33 1.39
CA ILE A 95 -6.30 11.00 0.20
C ILE A 95 -5.02 10.31 0.67
N ILE A 96 -4.87 9.05 0.38
CA ILE A 96 -3.71 8.26 0.78
C ILE A 96 -2.63 8.36 -0.28
N ASN A 97 -1.51 8.96 0.09
CA ASN A 97 -0.28 8.93 -0.71
C ASN A 97 0.51 7.67 -0.33
N VAL A 98 0.82 6.85 -1.32
CA VAL A 98 1.71 5.70 -1.20
C VAL A 98 3.04 6.06 -1.82
N SER A 99 4.08 6.08 -1.03
CA SER A 99 5.44 6.45 -1.43
C SER A 99 6.48 5.51 -0.82
N GLY A 100 7.68 5.56 -1.35
CA GLY A 100 8.80 4.79 -0.83
C GLY A 100 10.02 4.90 -1.72
N LYS A 101 11.09 4.28 -1.27
CA LYS A 101 12.37 4.29 -1.96
C LYS A 101 13.06 2.94 -1.89
N ILE A 102 13.99 2.73 -2.79
CA ILE A 102 14.82 1.53 -2.82
C ILE A 102 15.85 1.61 -1.68
N VAL A 103 15.85 0.60 -0.82
CA VAL A 103 16.75 0.53 0.32
C VAL A 103 17.84 -0.53 0.15
N ASN A 104 17.63 -1.54 -0.70
CA ASN A 104 18.62 -2.55 -1.00
C ASN A 104 18.41 -3.17 -2.37
N ILE A 105 19.50 -3.57 -3.02
CA ILE A 105 19.51 -4.36 -4.26
C ILE A 105 20.53 -5.48 -4.06
N GLU A 106 20.05 -6.70 -3.91
CA GLU A 106 20.87 -7.89 -3.71
C GLU A 106 20.89 -8.72 -5.00
N LYS A 107 22.09 -8.89 -5.56
CA LYS A 107 22.26 -9.68 -6.77
C LYS A 107 22.18 -11.17 -6.47
N GLU A 108 21.24 -11.85 -7.11
CA GLU A 108 21.14 -13.29 -7.16
C GLU A 108 21.66 -13.80 -8.54
N SER A 109 21.73 -15.10 -8.77
CA SER A 109 22.37 -15.67 -9.98
C SER A 109 21.82 -15.14 -11.31
N SER A 110 20.49 -15.13 -11.49
CA SER A 110 19.83 -14.70 -12.74
C SER A 110 18.87 -13.52 -12.55
N GLN A 111 18.78 -13.01 -11.35
CA GLN A 111 17.85 -11.94 -10.97
C GLN A 111 18.43 -11.13 -9.82
N SER A 112 17.76 -10.05 -9.45
CA SER A 112 18.11 -9.29 -8.24
C SER A 112 16.89 -9.12 -7.36
N LEU A 113 17.10 -9.27 -6.05
CA LEU A 113 16.10 -8.97 -5.04
C LEU A 113 16.18 -7.48 -4.70
N VAL A 114 15.14 -6.74 -5.00
CA VAL A 114 15.01 -5.31 -4.72
C VAL A 114 14.12 -5.15 -3.49
N SER A 115 14.63 -4.48 -2.46
CA SER A 115 13.90 -4.13 -1.25
C SER A 115 13.58 -2.64 -1.26
N CYS A 116 12.32 -2.31 -0.94
CA CYS A 116 11.86 -0.93 -0.85
C CYS A 116 11.23 -0.70 0.51
N ASP A 117 11.50 0.43 1.14
CA ASP A 117 10.66 0.92 2.22
C ASP A 117 9.37 1.51 1.63
N LEU A 118 8.32 1.56 2.41
CA LEU A 118 7.07 2.18 2.02
C LEU A 118 6.44 2.95 3.17
N MET A 119 5.67 3.95 2.80
CA MET A 119 4.85 4.73 3.71
C MET A 119 3.55 5.14 3.02
N CYS A 120 2.44 4.93 3.72
CA CYS A 120 1.15 5.50 3.35
C CYS A 120 0.85 6.65 4.31
N GLN A 121 0.56 7.83 3.77
CA GLN A 121 0.20 9.03 4.55
C GLN A 121 -1.11 9.60 4.03
N ASN A 122 -1.91 10.19 4.92
CA ASN A 122 -3.04 11.00 4.49
C ASN A 122 -2.59 12.43 4.09
N GLN A 123 -3.52 13.26 3.64
CA GLN A 123 -3.26 14.64 3.20
C GLN A 123 -2.74 15.57 4.31
N GLN A 124 -2.85 15.18 5.56
CA GLN A 124 -2.34 15.91 6.72
C GLN A 124 -0.95 15.44 7.16
N GLY A 125 -0.37 14.48 6.42
CA GLY A 125 0.93 13.89 6.76
C GLY A 125 0.87 12.86 7.88
N GLN A 126 -0.33 12.44 8.32
CA GLN A 126 -0.45 11.36 9.29
C GLN A 126 -0.06 10.03 8.64
N VAL A 127 0.82 9.30 9.30
CA VAL A 127 1.24 7.98 8.85
C VAL A 127 0.14 6.96 9.14
N ILE A 128 -0.36 6.34 8.08
CA ILE A 128 -1.42 5.32 8.13
C ILE A 128 -0.82 3.92 8.14
N THR A 129 0.17 3.67 7.29
CA THR A 129 0.82 2.36 7.16
C THR A 129 2.30 2.56 6.83
N THR A 130 3.14 1.71 7.39
CA THR A 130 4.56 1.61 7.06
C THR A 130 4.92 0.17 6.74
N GLY A 131 6.04 -0.03 6.07
CA GLY A 131 6.52 -1.39 5.83
C GLY A 131 7.67 -1.48 4.85
N GLU A 132 7.90 -2.72 4.42
CA GLU A 132 8.90 -3.09 3.43
C GLU A 132 8.27 -3.97 2.36
N THR A 133 8.66 -3.76 1.13
CA THR A 133 8.34 -4.66 0.01
C THR A 133 9.61 -5.26 -0.57
N LYS A 134 9.50 -6.45 -1.14
CA LYS A 134 10.59 -7.10 -1.88
C LYS A 134 10.04 -7.62 -3.20
N VAL A 135 10.76 -7.39 -4.27
CA VAL A 135 10.45 -7.87 -5.60
C VAL A 135 11.69 -8.41 -6.28
N ARG A 136 11.54 -9.49 -7.06
CA ARG A 136 12.64 -10.04 -7.88
C ARG A 136 12.53 -9.55 -9.31
N LEU A 137 13.58 -8.92 -9.78
CA LEU A 137 13.69 -8.45 -11.15
C LEU A 137 14.74 -9.27 -11.90
N LYS A 138 14.40 -9.70 -13.12
CA LYS A 138 15.35 -10.40 -13.98
C LYS A 138 16.45 -9.44 -14.44
N ALA A 139 17.69 -9.91 -14.46
CA ALA A 139 18.74 -9.27 -15.23
C ALA A 139 18.38 -9.36 -16.73
N LEU A 140 18.43 -8.24 -17.42
CA LEU A 140 18.26 -8.21 -18.88
C LEU A 140 19.47 -8.83 -19.56
#